data_5a2f8b4dabaf7f81b253d676d4da69e1
#
_entry.id   5a2f8b4dabaf7f81b253d676d4da69e1
#
_cell.length_a   1.000
_cell.length_b   1.000
_cell.length_c   1.000
_cell.angle_alpha   90.00
_cell.angle_beta   90.00
_cell.angle_gamma   90.00
#
_symmetry.space_group_name_H-M   'P 1'
#
loop_
_entity.id
_entity.type
_entity.pdbx_description
1 polymer ?
#
loop_
_entity_poly.entity_id
_entity_poly.type
_entity_poly.pdbx_seq_one_letter_code
_entity_poly.pdbx_strand_id
1 'polypeptide(L)'
;ISICRFFSVPKTKNSDKPVENPPDLSGAGSFFIPFGSNLPEIDDINFHRGYGIWGAIDRLGIPKFLQKDKNKSIGFLIAHGEVLPREKNSVSLSKKTDEWGIPIPYIEFEWSENELNMAKHMENTIRKSIKAANGEMKNIDELMNIPLGSLFTKNLIALSDSPPPPGYYIHEVGGAPMGINEENSVVDKFNRLWRCK
;
A
#
# COMPACT_ATOMS: atom_id res chain seq x y z
N ILE A 1 3.13 -3.96 5.86
CA ILE A 1 3.99 -3.00 5.11
C ILE A 1 3.34 -2.63 3.79
N SER A 2 3.51 -1.40 3.35
CA SER A 2 2.92 -0.94 2.09
C SER A 2 3.86 0.00 1.34
N ILE A 3 3.77 -0.05 0.01
CA ILE A 3 4.51 0.82 -0.90
C ILE A 3 3.54 1.39 -1.92
N CYS A 4 3.57 2.69 -2.12
CA CYS A 4 2.77 3.38 -3.14
C CYS A 4 3.68 4.00 -4.20
N ARG A 5 3.33 3.82 -5.48
CA ARG A 5 4.02 4.45 -6.61
C ARG A 5 3.01 5.05 -7.57
N PHE A 6 3.31 6.26 -8.00
CA PHE A 6 2.57 6.91 -9.07
C PHE A 6 3.23 6.66 -10.41
N PHE A 7 2.45 6.69 -11.46
CA PHE A 7 2.93 6.49 -12.82
C PHE A 7 2.05 7.19 -13.85
N SER A 8 2.58 7.35 -15.04
CA SER A 8 1.81 7.73 -16.22
C SER A 8 1.94 6.69 -17.31
N VAL A 9 0.88 6.49 -18.06
CA VAL A 9 0.85 5.63 -19.25
C VAL A 9 0.29 6.40 -20.44
N PRO A 10 0.73 6.11 -21.67
CA PRO A 10 0.11 6.65 -22.87
C PRO A 10 -1.38 6.29 -22.89
N LYS A 11 -2.25 7.23 -23.25
CA LYS A 11 -3.65 6.92 -23.56
C LYS A 11 -3.67 6.02 -24.79
N THR A 12 -4.18 4.82 -24.64
CA THR A 12 -4.44 3.97 -25.80
C THR A 12 -5.51 4.66 -26.63
N LYS A 13 -5.22 4.94 -27.91
CA LYS A 13 -6.27 5.24 -28.87
C LYS A 13 -7.14 3.99 -28.93
N ASN A 14 -8.41 4.11 -28.57
CA ASN A 14 -9.35 3.01 -28.69
C ASN A 14 -9.20 2.41 -30.09
N SER A 15 -9.09 1.07 -30.13
CA SER A 15 -9.08 0.31 -31.37
C SER A 15 -10.21 0.77 -32.31
N ASP A 16 -9.95 0.82 -33.60
CA ASP A 16 -10.67 1.36 -34.73
C ASP A 16 -12.17 1.00 -34.93
N LYS A 17 -12.91 0.79 -33.86
CA LYS A 17 -14.37 0.66 -33.91
C LYS A 17 -14.99 1.86 -33.20
N PRO A 18 -15.72 2.72 -33.94
CA PRO A 18 -16.53 3.76 -33.32
C PRO A 18 -17.61 3.08 -32.47
N VAL A 19 -17.49 3.20 -31.16
CA VAL A 19 -18.61 2.95 -30.25
C VAL A 19 -19.48 4.19 -30.38
N GLU A 20 -20.66 4.04 -30.95
CA GLU A 20 -21.65 5.11 -30.99
C GLU A 20 -21.94 5.59 -29.57
N ASN A 21 -21.57 6.84 -29.29
CA ASN A 21 -21.70 7.50 -27.99
C ASN A 21 -21.06 6.73 -26.81
N PRO A 22 -19.74 6.55 -26.77
CA PRO A 22 -19.14 6.16 -25.49
C PRO A 22 -19.39 7.31 -24.49
N PRO A 23 -19.96 7.04 -23.32
CA PRO A 23 -19.72 7.97 -22.22
C PRO A 23 -18.20 8.17 -22.16
N ASP A 24 -17.74 9.37 -21.80
CA ASP A 24 -16.32 9.75 -21.76
C ASP A 24 -15.56 8.85 -20.70
N LEU A 25 -15.53 7.56 -20.99
CA LEU A 25 -14.83 6.52 -20.25
C LEU A 25 -13.40 6.48 -20.80
N SER A 26 -12.71 7.60 -20.59
CA SER A 26 -11.25 7.61 -20.68
C SER A 26 -10.74 6.51 -19.76
N GLY A 27 -10.35 5.38 -20.27
CA GLY A 27 -9.61 4.25 -19.68
C GLY A 27 -9.53 4.07 -18.16
N ALA A 28 -10.43 4.70 -17.38
CA ALA A 28 -10.43 4.65 -15.94
C ALA A 28 -10.72 3.24 -15.45
N GLY A 29 -9.84 2.68 -14.65
CA GLY A 29 -9.98 1.32 -14.12
C GLY A 29 -9.32 1.14 -12.77
N SER A 30 -9.81 0.15 -12.05
CA SER A 30 -9.16 -0.38 -10.87
C SER A 30 -8.79 -1.84 -11.12
N PHE A 31 -7.69 -2.29 -10.57
CA PHE A 31 -7.21 -3.64 -10.80
C PHE A 31 -6.47 -4.19 -9.56
N PHE A 32 -6.40 -5.51 -9.49
CA PHE A 32 -5.66 -6.25 -8.49
C PHE A 32 -4.68 -7.21 -9.17
N ILE A 33 -3.48 -7.29 -8.63
CA ILE A 33 -2.47 -8.27 -9.00
C ILE A 33 -2.19 -9.11 -7.77
N PRO A 34 -2.80 -10.30 -7.64
CA PRO A 34 -2.49 -11.19 -6.53
C PRO A 34 -1.08 -11.73 -6.67
N PHE A 35 -0.36 -11.75 -5.57
CA PHE A 35 0.97 -12.31 -5.48
C PHE A 35 1.14 -13.01 -4.13
N GLY A 36 1.74 -14.18 -4.11
CA GLY A 36 2.05 -14.92 -2.88
C GLY A 36 3.45 -15.53 -2.95
N SER A 37 4.21 -15.40 -1.89
CA SER A 37 5.54 -15.98 -1.78
C SER A 37 5.56 -17.51 -1.63
N ASN A 38 4.41 -18.13 -1.37
CA ASN A 38 4.28 -19.57 -1.16
C ASN A 38 4.03 -20.36 -2.45
N LEU A 39 4.18 -19.73 -3.61
CA LEU A 39 4.09 -20.43 -4.90
C LEU A 39 5.43 -21.12 -5.17
N PRO A 40 5.44 -22.47 -5.37
CA PRO A 40 6.67 -23.23 -5.49
C PRO A 40 7.51 -22.94 -6.75
N GLU A 41 7.01 -22.11 -7.64
CA GLU A 41 7.62 -21.81 -8.95
C GLU A 41 8.33 -20.44 -9.00
N ILE A 42 8.42 -19.73 -7.89
CA ILE A 42 9.08 -18.41 -7.87
C ILE A 42 10.43 -18.56 -7.16
N ASP A 43 11.48 -18.73 -7.96
CA ASP A 43 12.86 -18.70 -7.51
C ASP A 43 13.26 -17.30 -6.99
N ASP A 44 14.17 -17.24 -6.01
CA ASP A 44 14.76 -16.03 -5.43
C ASP A 44 13.88 -15.17 -4.50
N ILE A 45 12.90 -15.75 -3.82
CA ILE A 45 12.21 -15.05 -2.73
C ILE A 45 12.94 -15.26 -1.42
N ASN A 46 13.44 -14.18 -0.85
CA ASN A 46 14.16 -14.15 0.42
C ASN A 46 13.34 -13.55 1.57
N PHE A 47 12.03 -13.74 1.53
CA PHE A 47 11.10 -13.34 2.58
C PHE A 47 9.96 -14.36 2.71
N HIS A 48 9.33 -14.38 3.89
CA HIS A 48 8.17 -15.20 4.20
C HIS A 48 6.88 -14.40 4.06
N ARG A 49 5.76 -15.10 3.86
CA ARG A 49 4.44 -14.54 3.58
C ARG A 49 4.38 -13.90 2.19
N GLY A 50 3.37 -13.09 1.96
CA GLY A 50 3.12 -12.53 0.64
C GLY A 50 2.58 -11.12 0.70
N TYR A 51 2.33 -10.60 -0.48
CA TYR A 51 1.70 -9.29 -0.66
C TYR A 51 0.77 -9.30 -1.88
N GLY A 52 -0.17 -8.37 -1.90
CA GLY A 52 -0.99 -8.08 -3.06
C GLY A 52 -0.68 -6.69 -3.59
N ILE A 53 -0.93 -6.47 -4.87
CA ILE A 53 -0.85 -5.15 -5.51
C ILE A 53 -2.24 -4.78 -6.00
N TRP A 54 -2.65 -3.56 -5.72
CA TRP A 54 -3.84 -2.98 -6.31
C TRP A 54 -3.54 -1.58 -6.82
N GLY A 55 -4.39 -1.09 -7.68
CA GLY A 55 -4.20 0.25 -8.20
C GLY A 55 -5.36 0.73 -9.04
N ALA A 56 -5.21 1.93 -9.53
CA ALA A 56 -6.19 2.53 -10.40
C ALA A 56 -5.52 3.49 -11.39
N ILE A 57 -6.17 3.66 -12.53
CA ILE A 57 -5.80 4.61 -13.58
C ILE A 57 -6.96 5.57 -13.77
N ASP A 58 -6.67 6.87 -13.85
CA ASP A 58 -7.63 7.97 -14.04
C ASP A 58 -8.80 7.99 -13.04
N ARG A 59 -8.57 7.43 -11.82
CA ARG A 59 -9.54 7.40 -10.71
C ARG A 59 -9.25 8.43 -9.62
N LEU A 60 -8.15 9.16 -9.73
CA LEU A 60 -7.77 10.16 -8.71
C LEU A 60 -8.59 11.46 -8.79
N GLY A 61 -9.49 11.58 -9.77
CA GLY A 61 -10.29 12.81 -9.96
C GLY A 61 -9.46 14.05 -10.25
N ILE A 62 -8.26 13.88 -10.80
CA ILE A 62 -7.35 14.99 -11.08
C ILE A 62 -7.90 15.82 -12.24
N PRO A 63 -8.21 17.11 -12.02
CA PRO A 63 -8.67 17.99 -13.08
C PRO A 63 -7.65 18.05 -14.24
N LYS A 64 -8.14 17.96 -15.48
CA LYS A 64 -7.28 17.95 -16.69
C LYS A 64 -6.32 19.17 -16.77
N PHE A 65 -6.70 20.32 -16.21
CA PHE A 65 -5.86 21.51 -16.23
C PHE A 65 -4.66 21.43 -15.27
N LEU A 66 -4.73 20.55 -14.26
CA LEU A 66 -3.62 20.28 -13.34
C LEU A 66 -2.66 19.20 -13.87
N GLN A 67 -3.04 18.43 -14.87
CA GLN A 67 -2.18 17.41 -15.45
C GLN A 67 -1.12 18.05 -16.34
N LYS A 68 0.15 17.71 -16.13
CA LYS A 68 1.25 18.22 -16.98
C LYS A 68 1.18 17.70 -18.40
N ASP A 69 0.83 16.44 -18.60
CA ASP A 69 0.64 15.82 -19.90
C ASP A 69 -0.79 15.30 -20.05
N LYS A 70 -1.59 15.98 -20.86
CA LYS A 70 -2.99 15.63 -21.12
C LYS A 70 -3.15 14.39 -22.00
N ASN A 71 -2.09 13.96 -22.67
CA ASN A 71 -2.08 12.77 -23.54
C ASN A 71 -1.73 11.49 -22.78
N LYS A 72 -1.40 11.60 -21.50
CA LYS A 72 -1.12 10.46 -20.62
C LYS A 72 -2.21 10.32 -19.57
N SER A 73 -2.50 9.07 -19.22
CA SER A 73 -3.31 8.71 -18.05
C SER A 73 -2.41 8.63 -16.83
N ILE A 74 -2.92 9.06 -15.68
CA ILE A 74 -2.19 9.01 -14.41
C ILE A 74 -2.80 7.90 -13.56
N GLY A 75 -1.93 7.08 -12.99
CA GLY A 75 -2.32 6.00 -12.11
C GLY A 75 -1.44 5.89 -10.87
N PHE A 76 -1.83 4.99 -10.01
CA PHE A 76 -1.05 4.56 -8.86
C PHE A 76 -1.11 3.05 -8.69
N LEU A 77 -0.05 2.49 -8.13
CA LEU A 77 0.03 1.12 -7.65
C LEU A 77 0.40 1.14 -6.17
N ILE A 78 -0.33 0.37 -5.39
CA ILE A 78 -0.05 0.15 -3.97
C ILE A 78 0.14 -1.34 -3.74
N ALA A 79 1.29 -1.72 -3.20
CA ALA A 79 1.55 -3.05 -2.70
C ALA A 79 1.32 -3.09 -1.19
N HIS A 80 0.58 -4.09 -0.72
CA HIS A 80 0.36 -4.36 0.70
C HIS A 80 0.87 -5.75 1.03
N GLY A 81 1.74 -5.87 2.00
CA GLY A 81 2.32 -7.12 2.43
C GLY A 81 2.07 -7.40 3.92
N GLU A 82 2.07 -8.67 4.24
CA GLU A 82 1.94 -9.14 5.60
C GLU A 82 3.20 -8.82 6.41
N VAL A 83 3.00 -8.56 7.69
CA VAL A 83 4.08 -8.37 8.67
C VAL A 83 4.12 -9.59 9.56
N LEU A 84 5.31 -10.14 9.78
CA LEU A 84 5.48 -11.24 10.74
C LEU A 84 5.29 -10.73 12.17
N PRO A 85 4.52 -11.43 12.99
CA PRO A 85 4.36 -11.06 14.39
C PRO A 85 5.71 -11.21 15.13
N ARG A 86 6.04 -10.20 15.93
CA ARG A 86 7.27 -10.15 16.72
C ARG A 86 6.96 -9.59 18.10
N GLU A 87 7.55 -10.14 19.15
CA GLU A 87 7.37 -9.66 20.53
C GLU A 87 7.79 -8.20 20.72
N LYS A 88 8.80 -7.75 19.96
CA LYS A 88 9.25 -6.35 19.97
C LYS A 88 8.22 -5.38 19.42
N ASN A 89 7.34 -5.84 18.54
CA ASN A 89 6.25 -5.03 17.99
C ASN A 89 5.07 -5.11 18.95
N SER A 90 4.96 -4.15 19.83
CA SER A 90 4.04 -4.19 20.96
C SER A 90 3.27 -2.89 21.15
N VAL A 91 2.15 -2.99 21.84
CA VAL A 91 1.36 -1.85 22.29
C VAL A 91 1.32 -1.86 23.82
N SER A 92 1.66 -0.74 24.41
CA SER A 92 1.59 -0.53 25.84
C SER A 92 0.89 0.79 26.18
N LEU A 93 0.67 1.06 27.45
CA LEU A 93 0.14 2.35 27.88
C LEU A 93 1.29 3.31 28.21
N SER A 94 1.24 4.50 27.63
CA SER A 94 2.21 5.53 27.96
C SER A 94 1.91 6.17 29.33
N LYS A 95 2.89 6.90 29.86
CA LYS A 95 2.68 7.75 31.06
C LYS A 95 1.90 9.04 30.75
N LYS A 96 1.67 9.34 29.46
CA LYS A 96 0.89 10.50 29.04
C LYS A 96 -0.58 10.10 28.98
N THR A 97 -1.44 11.04 29.36
CA THR A 97 -2.90 10.89 29.26
C THR A 97 -3.48 11.89 28.26
N ASP A 98 -4.66 11.58 27.76
CA ASP A 98 -5.48 12.54 27.01
C ASP A 98 -6.17 13.56 27.97
N GLU A 99 -7.05 14.40 27.42
CA GLU A 99 -7.80 15.40 28.16
C GLU A 99 -8.77 14.84 29.19
N TRP A 100 -9.13 13.56 29.10
CA TRP A 100 -10.00 12.85 30.06
C TRP A 100 -9.23 12.03 31.09
N GLY A 101 -7.89 12.10 31.07
CA GLY A 101 -7.04 11.33 31.99
C GLY A 101 -6.82 9.89 31.57
N ILE A 102 -7.20 9.50 30.34
CA ILE A 102 -7.02 8.14 29.84
C ILE A 102 -5.58 8.00 29.27
N PRO A 103 -4.82 6.96 29.67
CA PRO A 103 -3.49 6.72 29.14
C PRO A 103 -3.49 6.55 27.62
N ILE A 104 -2.61 7.30 26.94
CA ILE A 104 -2.46 7.21 25.48
C ILE A 104 -1.69 5.93 25.12
N PRO A 105 -2.11 5.15 24.11
CA PRO A 105 -1.35 3.99 23.65
C PRO A 105 0.07 4.38 23.20
N TYR A 106 1.05 3.59 23.61
CA TYR A 106 2.42 3.65 23.12
C TYR A 106 2.67 2.45 22.22
N ILE A 107 2.95 2.71 20.93
CA ILE A 107 3.17 1.68 19.92
C ILE A 107 4.67 1.63 19.64
N GLU A 108 5.27 0.48 19.91
CA GLU A 108 6.65 0.18 19.55
C GLU A 108 6.64 -0.76 18.34
N PHE A 109 7.24 -0.30 17.24
CA PHE A 109 7.18 -1.04 16.00
C PHE A 109 8.43 -0.80 15.15
N GLU A 110 8.99 -1.88 14.63
CA GLU A 110 10.10 -1.84 13.66
C GLU A 110 9.90 -2.86 12.54
N TRP A 111 10.38 -2.53 11.35
CA TRP A 111 10.45 -3.50 10.25
C TRP A 111 11.58 -4.49 10.49
N SER A 112 11.34 -5.77 10.22
CA SER A 112 12.39 -6.78 10.20
C SER A 112 13.03 -6.88 8.81
N GLU A 113 14.11 -7.65 8.71
CA GLU A 113 14.73 -7.95 7.42
C GLU A 113 13.74 -8.60 6.44
N ASN A 114 12.80 -9.41 6.95
CA ASN A 114 11.74 -10.02 6.16
C ASN A 114 10.89 -8.97 5.43
N GLU A 115 10.38 -7.96 6.16
CA GLU A 115 9.56 -6.90 5.58
C GLU A 115 10.38 -6.00 4.65
N LEU A 116 11.64 -5.74 4.97
CA LEU A 116 12.53 -4.94 4.12
C LEU A 116 12.83 -5.65 2.79
N ASN A 117 13.03 -6.96 2.81
CA ASN A 117 13.23 -7.75 1.59
C ASN A 117 11.93 -7.83 0.77
N MET A 118 10.79 -8.04 1.42
CA MET A 118 9.48 -7.98 0.79
C MET A 118 9.26 -6.62 0.11
N ALA A 119 9.59 -5.52 0.78
CA ALA A 119 9.46 -4.17 0.24
C ALA A 119 10.30 -3.97 -1.04
N LYS A 120 11.53 -4.45 -1.07
CA LYS A 120 12.38 -4.41 -2.28
C LYS A 120 11.76 -5.21 -3.42
N HIS A 121 11.19 -6.37 -3.12
CA HIS A 121 10.54 -7.19 -4.13
C HIS A 121 9.26 -6.53 -4.66
N MET A 122 8.42 -5.94 -3.79
CA MET A 122 7.26 -5.13 -4.17
C MET A 122 7.64 -4.02 -5.15
N GLU A 123 8.69 -3.26 -4.80
CA GLU A 123 9.20 -2.16 -5.64
C GLU A 123 9.57 -2.64 -7.04
N ASN A 124 10.32 -3.74 -7.12
CA ASN A 124 10.73 -4.32 -8.40
C ASN A 124 9.53 -4.81 -9.22
N THR A 125 8.54 -5.43 -8.56
CA THR A 125 7.32 -5.92 -9.21
C THR A 125 6.48 -4.76 -9.76
N ILE A 126 6.27 -3.71 -8.97
CA ILE A 126 5.58 -2.50 -9.41
C ILE A 126 6.29 -1.88 -10.62
N ARG A 127 7.61 -1.73 -10.55
CA ARG A 127 8.42 -1.16 -11.62
C ARG A 127 8.32 -1.97 -12.92
N LYS A 128 8.39 -3.30 -12.83
CA LYS A 128 8.22 -4.22 -13.97
C LYS A 128 6.81 -4.10 -14.56
N SER A 129 5.79 -4.03 -13.73
CA SER A 129 4.38 -3.91 -14.16
C SER A 129 4.13 -2.60 -14.91
N ILE A 130 4.61 -1.47 -14.38
CA ILE A 130 4.50 -0.16 -15.03
C ILE A 130 5.24 -0.17 -16.38
N LYS A 131 6.44 -0.74 -16.44
CA LYS A 131 7.21 -0.85 -17.68
C LYS A 131 6.49 -1.73 -18.72
N ALA A 132 5.92 -2.86 -18.30
CA ALA A 132 5.16 -3.74 -19.19
C ALA A 132 3.92 -3.06 -19.79
N ALA A 133 3.34 -2.10 -19.07
CA ALA A 133 2.25 -1.26 -19.55
C ALA A 133 2.71 -0.04 -20.40
N ASN A 134 3.98 0.02 -20.83
CA ASN A 134 4.60 1.18 -21.46
C ASN A 134 4.46 2.47 -20.63
N GLY A 135 4.40 2.33 -19.31
CA GLY A 135 4.30 3.44 -18.38
C GLY A 135 5.66 3.92 -17.88
N GLU A 136 5.63 5.09 -17.29
CA GLU A 136 6.76 5.72 -16.63
C GLU A 136 6.41 5.97 -15.16
N MET A 137 7.23 5.47 -14.24
CA MET A 137 7.10 5.79 -12.83
C MET A 137 7.55 7.22 -12.60
N LYS A 138 6.73 8.00 -11.90
CA LYS A 138 6.95 9.43 -11.67
C LYS A 138 6.47 9.83 -10.30
N ASN A 139 7.07 10.88 -9.76
CA ASN A 139 6.57 11.52 -8.56
C ASN A 139 5.31 12.33 -8.89
N ILE A 140 4.50 12.60 -7.87
CA ILE A 140 3.22 13.32 -8.05
C ILE A 140 3.43 14.74 -8.59
N ASP A 141 4.50 15.41 -8.18
CA ASP A 141 4.90 16.73 -8.65
C ASP A 141 5.38 16.74 -10.10
N GLU A 142 5.87 15.62 -10.63
CA GLU A 142 6.19 15.45 -12.05
C GLU A 142 4.96 15.21 -12.92
N LEU A 143 3.87 14.70 -12.32
CA LEU A 143 2.62 14.40 -13.00
C LEU A 143 1.65 15.58 -13.03
N MET A 144 1.72 16.46 -12.05
CA MET A 144 0.75 17.51 -11.81
C MET A 144 1.38 18.90 -11.65
N ASN A 145 0.67 19.92 -12.15
CA ASN A 145 0.95 21.33 -11.86
C ASN A 145 0.28 21.70 -10.53
N ILE A 146 0.95 21.48 -9.41
CA ILE A 146 0.42 21.82 -8.08
C ILE A 146 0.98 23.19 -7.69
N PRO A 147 0.17 24.26 -7.59
CA PRO A 147 0.62 25.53 -7.05
C PRO A 147 1.11 25.31 -5.61
N LEU A 148 2.28 25.82 -5.24
CA LEU A 148 2.94 25.56 -3.95
C LEU A 148 3.25 24.06 -3.67
N GLY A 149 3.41 23.25 -4.71
CA GLY A 149 3.50 21.80 -4.65
C GLY A 149 4.58 21.26 -3.71
N SER A 150 5.69 21.98 -3.51
CA SER A 150 6.77 21.50 -2.64
C SER A 150 6.40 21.41 -1.14
N LEU A 151 5.39 22.16 -0.69
CA LEU A 151 4.94 22.11 0.72
C LEU A 151 3.97 20.97 0.98
N PHE A 152 3.09 20.67 0.01
CA PHE A 152 2.09 19.60 0.11
C PHE A 152 2.63 18.23 -0.33
N THR A 153 3.57 18.22 -1.26
CA THR A 153 4.12 16.96 -1.81
C THR A 153 5.18 16.32 -0.93
N LYS A 154 5.79 17.05 0.02
CA LYS A 154 6.79 16.46 0.94
C LYS A 154 6.27 15.21 1.67
N ASN A 155 5.03 15.23 2.14
CA ASN A 155 4.41 14.08 2.80
C ASN A 155 4.06 12.96 1.81
N LEU A 156 3.69 13.30 0.57
CA LEU A 156 3.43 12.33 -0.50
C LEU A 156 4.73 11.75 -1.08
N ILE A 157 5.79 12.54 -1.12
CA ILE A 157 7.13 12.08 -1.51
C ILE A 157 7.69 11.13 -0.45
N ALA A 158 7.48 11.42 0.85
CA ALA A 158 7.86 10.50 1.92
C ALA A 158 7.13 9.14 1.84
N LEU A 159 5.92 9.11 1.26
CA LEU A 159 5.21 7.87 0.93
C LEU A 159 5.82 7.15 -0.29
N SER A 160 6.59 7.84 -1.11
CA SER A 160 7.27 7.28 -2.28
C SER A 160 8.65 6.72 -1.97
N ASP A 161 9.26 7.10 -0.85
CA ASP A 161 10.49 6.48 -0.37
C ASP A 161 10.16 5.16 0.35
N SER A 162 10.72 4.11 -0.14
CA SER A 162 10.44 2.77 0.35
C SER A 162 11.47 2.30 1.37
N PRO A 163 11.03 1.61 2.41
CA PRO A 163 9.67 1.52 2.93
C PRO A 163 9.32 2.73 3.79
N PRO A 164 8.06 3.16 3.82
CA PRO A 164 7.67 4.26 4.70
C PRO A 164 7.87 3.86 6.17
N PRO A 165 8.11 4.83 7.04
CA PRO A 165 8.27 4.55 8.47
C PRO A 165 7.03 3.85 9.05
N PRO A 166 7.18 3.04 10.11
CA PRO A 166 6.07 2.45 10.83
C PRO A 166 5.01 3.48 11.24
N GLY A 167 3.73 3.08 11.22
CA GLY A 167 2.62 3.95 11.57
C GLY A 167 2.02 4.75 10.42
N TYR A 168 2.57 4.63 9.21
CA TYR A 168 2.05 5.33 8.03
C TYR A 168 0.79 4.69 7.43
N TYR A 169 0.58 3.41 7.67
CA TYR A 169 -0.56 2.64 7.15
C TYR A 169 -1.36 2.03 8.29
N ILE A 170 -2.65 1.92 8.07
CA ILE A 170 -3.59 1.22 8.92
C ILE A 170 -3.66 -0.26 8.54
N HIS A 171 -4.52 -1.02 9.18
CA HIS A 171 -4.74 -2.46 9.09
C HIS A 171 -3.90 -3.24 10.10
N GLU A 172 -3.99 -2.82 11.35
CA GLU A 172 -3.37 -3.48 12.49
C GLU A 172 -4.03 -4.85 12.68
N VAL A 173 -3.18 -5.87 12.85
CA VAL A 173 -3.58 -7.23 13.16
C VAL A 173 -2.70 -7.79 14.28
N GLY A 174 -3.15 -8.87 14.91
CA GLY A 174 -2.38 -9.58 15.92
C GLY A 174 -2.57 -9.08 17.35
N GLY A 175 -3.43 -8.06 17.58
CA GLY A 175 -3.76 -7.60 18.93
C GLY A 175 -4.56 -8.60 19.77
N ALA A 176 -5.25 -9.55 19.12
CA ALA A 176 -6.00 -10.62 19.75
C ALA A 176 -5.67 -11.98 19.12
N PRO A 177 -4.44 -12.50 19.30
CA PRO A 177 -4.02 -13.73 18.66
C PRO A 177 -4.84 -14.91 19.14
N MET A 178 -5.20 -15.78 18.18
CA MET A 178 -5.87 -17.06 18.42
C MET A 178 -4.84 -18.11 18.80
N GLY A 179 -5.18 -18.99 19.75
CA GLY A 179 -4.29 -20.06 20.17
C GLY A 179 -5.00 -21.20 20.88
N ILE A 180 -4.20 -22.07 21.47
CA ILE A 180 -4.68 -23.30 22.12
C ILE A 180 -4.82 -23.17 23.64
N ASN A 181 -4.25 -22.12 24.23
CA ASN A 181 -4.32 -21.85 25.67
C ASN A 181 -4.26 -20.34 25.97
N GLU A 182 -4.63 -19.96 27.19
CA GLU A 182 -4.66 -18.56 27.63
C GLU A 182 -3.28 -17.93 27.91
N GLU A 183 -2.23 -18.72 27.97
CA GLU A 183 -0.87 -18.23 28.27
C GLU A 183 -0.24 -17.53 27.07
N ASN A 184 -0.59 -17.98 25.87
CA ASN A 184 0.01 -17.49 24.62
C ASN A 184 -1.00 -16.95 23.60
N SER A 185 -2.26 -16.78 23.99
CA SER A 185 -3.29 -16.27 23.11
C SER A 185 -4.39 -15.53 23.88
N VAL A 186 -5.08 -14.66 23.17
CA VAL A 186 -6.23 -13.89 23.72
C VAL A 186 -7.53 -14.62 23.51
N VAL A 187 -7.67 -15.32 22.38
CA VAL A 187 -8.88 -16.06 22.01
C VAL A 187 -8.58 -17.51 21.66
N ASP A 188 -9.57 -18.38 21.83
CA ASP A 188 -9.53 -19.78 21.42
C ASP A 188 -9.79 -19.95 19.90
N LYS A 189 -9.75 -21.20 19.43
CA LYS A 189 -10.03 -21.56 18.03
C LYS A 189 -11.43 -21.21 17.52
N PHE A 190 -12.33 -20.82 18.40
CA PHE A 190 -13.68 -20.38 18.09
C PHE A 190 -13.87 -18.86 18.26
N ASN A 191 -12.76 -18.12 18.39
CA ASN A 191 -12.75 -16.67 18.58
C ASN A 191 -13.37 -16.21 19.92
N ARG A 192 -13.38 -17.06 20.95
CA ARG A 192 -13.89 -16.73 22.28
C ARG A 192 -12.73 -16.32 23.19
N LEU A 193 -12.91 -15.24 23.92
CA LEU A 193 -11.95 -14.80 24.92
C LEU A 193 -11.83 -15.85 26.04
N TRP A 194 -10.61 -16.18 26.44
CA TRP A 194 -10.34 -17.14 27.51
C TRP A 194 -10.94 -16.72 28.87
N ARG A 195 -10.92 -15.41 29.14
CA ARG A 195 -11.30 -14.85 30.44
C ARG A 195 -12.70 -14.22 30.49
N CYS A 196 -13.43 -14.22 29.38
CA CYS A 196 -14.83 -13.77 29.35
C CYS A 196 -15.76 -14.99 29.25
N LYS A 197 -16.62 -15.15 30.27
CA LYS A 197 -17.70 -16.14 30.26
C LYS A 197 -18.99 -15.48 29.86
#